data_4d4fd7586f718fdcef6e767104c54e1f
#
_entry.id   4d4fd7586f718fdcef6e767104c54e1f
#
_cell.length_a   1.000
_cell.length_b   1.000
_cell.length_c   1.000
_cell.angle_alpha   90.00
_cell.angle_beta   90.00
_cell.angle_gamma   90.00
#
_symmetry.space_group_name_H-M   'P 1'
#
loop_
_entity.id
_entity.type
_entity.pdbx_description
1 polymer ?
#
loop_
_entity_poly.entity_id
_entity_poly.type
_entity_poly.pdbx_seq_one_letter_code
_entity_poly.pdbx_strand_id
1 'polypeptide(L)'
;MAGQLRDIPSTDKILSHPRVQQLCNIYSEMRVTDVVRQCLDSVRSEVLANQKLPAIERICDKVETSVTSRWQSWPVKVINGTGVILHTNLGRSPLSSEAIHSANEASSGYSDLELDLNTGNRGSRQSKISLLINDLIGSESAMVVNNNAAAMVLGLAAVASNKEVIIANQSQ
;
A
#
# COMPACT_ATOMS: atom_id res chain seq x y z
N MET A 1 42.62 14.25 -5.82
CA MET A 1 41.61 13.17 -5.91
C MET A 1 41.67 12.17 -4.74
N ALA A 2 42.80 11.57 -4.42
CA ALA A 2 42.88 10.58 -3.31
C ALA A 2 42.58 11.16 -1.90
N GLY A 3 42.78 12.46 -1.65
CA GLY A 3 42.45 13.12 -0.38
C GLY A 3 40.95 13.19 -0.10
N GLN A 4 40.13 13.61 -1.07
CA GLN A 4 38.72 13.85 -0.87
C GLN A 4 37.89 12.56 -0.60
N LEU A 5 38.34 11.40 -1.10
CA LEU A 5 37.68 10.12 -0.82
C LEU A 5 37.88 9.66 0.64
N ARG A 6 39.02 10.05 1.27
CA ARG A 6 39.27 9.75 2.69
C ARG A 6 38.45 10.63 3.64
N ASP A 7 37.98 11.78 3.15
CA ASP A 7 37.17 12.72 3.92
C ASP A 7 35.66 12.35 3.92
N ILE A 8 35.25 11.37 3.10
CA ILE A 8 33.87 10.86 3.11
C ILE A 8 33.57 10.25 4.48
N PRO A 9 32.52 10.67 5.16
CA PRO A 9 32.17 10.15 6.48
C PRO A 9 31.90 8.65 6.44
N SER A 10 32.22 7.96 7.52
CA SER A 10 31.84 6.54 7.68
C SER A 10 30.34 6.38 7.86
N THR A 11 29.83 5.18 7.59
CA THR A 11 28.44 4.82 7.84
C THR A 11 28.05 5.10 9.30
N ASP A 12 28.91 4.71 10.25
CA ASP A 12 28.65 4.90 11.69
C ASP A 12 28.57 6.38 12.07
N LYS A 13 29.40 7.24 11.44
CA LYS A 13 29.35 8.68 11.66
C LYS A 13 28.01 9.29 11.18
N ILE A 14 27.46 8.82 10.08
CA ILE A 14 26.15 9.27 9.59
C ILE A 14 25.04 8.69 10.47
N LEU A 15 25.10 7.44 10.85
CA LEU A 15 24.12 6.81 11.75
C LEU A 15 24.07 7.48 13.13
N SER A 16 25.23 7.97 13.63
CA SER A 16 25.31 8.69 14.92
C SER A 16 24.73 10.11 14.85
N HIS A 17 24.40 10.63 13.66
CA HIS A 17 23.82 11.96 13.53
C HIS A 17 22.40 11.98 14.11
N PRO A 18 22.01 12.97 14.97
CA PRO A 18 20.74 12.96 15.69
C PRO A 18 19.51 12.80 14.78
N ARG A 19 19.50 13.43 13.61
CA ARG A 19 18.41 13.31 12.62
C ARG A 19 18.30 11.88 12.07
N VAL A 20 19.44 11.23 11.81
CA VAL A 20 19.44 9.85 11.28
C VAL A 20 19.07 8.85 12.38
N GLN A 21 19.46 9.09 13.63
CA GLN A 21 19.01 8.29 14.76
C GLN A 21 17.48 8.32 14.94
N GLN A 22 16.85 9.47 14.74
CA GLN A 22 15.39 9.57 14.73
C GLN A 22 14.76 8.69 13.65
N LEU A 23 15.35 8.64 12.46
CA LEU A 23 14.90 7.74 11.39
C LEU A 23 15.06 6.27 11.78
N CYS A 24 16.16 5.91 12.45
CA CYS A 24 16.37 4.54 12.94
C CYS A 24 15.28 4.10 13.93
N ASN A 25 14.80 5.02 14.79
CA ASN A 25 13.73 4.75 15.74
C ASN A 25 12.38 4.51 15.03
N ILE A 26 12.13 5.17 13.89
CA ILE A 26 10.87 5.06 13.12
C ILE A 26 10.90 3.86 12.17
N TYR A 27 12.00 3.66 11.44
CA TYR A 27 12.07 2.73 10.30
C TYR A 27 12.94 1.49 10.51
N SER A 28 13.54 1.32 11.68
CA SER A 28 14.57 0.37 12.09
C SER A 28 16.00 0.72 11.60
N GLU A 29 16.97 0.46 12.46
CA GLU A 29 18.39 0.74 12.19
C GLU A 29 18.92 0.01 10.95
N MET A 30 18.58 -1.27 10.79
CA MET A 30 19.04 -2.07 9.65
C MET A 30 18.61 -1.45 8.31
N ARG A 31 17.36 -1.04 8.18
CA ARG A 31 16.81 -0.42 6.95
C ARG A 31 17.47 0.94 6.67
N VAL A 32 17.63 1.76 7.69
CA VAL A 32 18.27 3.08 7.56
C VAL A 32 19.75 2.92 7.20
N THR A 33 20.45 1.94 7.77
CA THR A 33 21.85 1.62 7.44
C THR A 33 22.03 1.32 5.95
N ASP A 34 21.13 0.55 5.36
CA ASP A 34 21.22 0.23 3.93
C ASP A 34 21.05 1.49 3.05
N VAL A 35 20.14 2.39 3.43
CA VAL A 35 19.99 3.68 2.73
C VAL A 35 21.22 4.57 2.92
N VAL A 36 21.78 4.63 4.13
CA VAL A 36 23.00 5.38 4.39
C VAL A 36 24.17 4.89 3.50
N ARG A 37 24.34 3.57 3.39
CA ARG A 37 25.37 2.98 2.50
C ARG A 37 25.14 3.38 1.05
N GLN A 38 23.91 3.27 0.53
CA GLN A 38 23.56 3.68 -0.84
C GLN A 38 23.84 5.17 -1.07
N CYS A 39 23.48 6.04 -0.12
CA CYS A 39 23.75 7.47 -0.21
C CYS A 39 25.27 7.75 -0.22
N LEU A 40 26.06 7.07 0.62
CA LEU A 40 27.52 7.22 0.65
C LEU A 40 28.17 6.70 -0.64
N ASP A 41 27.66 5.64 -1.25
CA ASP A 41 28.13 5.15 -2.54
C ASP A 41 27.84 6.14 -3.67
N SER A 42 26.66 6.79 -3.65
CA SER A 42 26.37 7.91 -4.55
C SER A 42 27.33 9.07 -4.37
N VAL A 43 27.61 9.48 -3.11
CA VAL A 43 28.58 10.54 -2.81
C VAL A 43 29.98 10.17 -3.28
N ARG A 44 30.41 8.91 -3.13
CA ARG A 44 31.71 8.43 -3.68
C ARG A 44 31.78 8.58 -5.18
N SER A 45 30.72 8.20 -5.88
CA SER A 45 30.63 8.32 -7.34
C SER A 45 30.66 9.80 -7.79
N GLU A 46 29.98 10.70 -7.07
CA GLU A 46 29.96 12.14 -7.33
C GLU A 46 31.38 12.74 -7.14
N VAL A 47 32.10 12.36 -6.06
CA VAL A 47 33.46 12.81 -5.81
C VAL A 47 34.45 12.27 -6.85
N LEU A 48 34.29 11.02 -7.29
CA LEU A 48 35.11 10.45 -8.38
C LEU A 48 34.89 11.17 -9.71
N ALA A 49 33.67 11.70 -9.94
CA ALA A 49 33.34 12.54 -11.08
C ALA A 49 33.77 14.01 -10.94
N ASN A 50 34.73 14.28 -10.04
CA ASN A 50 35.27 15.61 -9.72
C ASN A 50 34.29 16.60 -9.11
N GLN A 51 33.23 16.14 -8.48
CA GLN A 51 32.36 17.00 -7.70
C GLN A 51 32.96 17.25 -6.30
N LYS A 52 32.61 18.39 -5.71
CA LYS A 52 33.05 18.71 -4.35
C LYS A 52 32.31 17.83 -3.35
N LEU A 53 33.04 17.31 -2.35
CA LEU A 53 32.44 16.56 -1.24
C LEU A 53 31.37 17.41 -0.55
N PRO A 54 30.11 16.92 -0.46
CA PRO A 54 29.04 17.63 0.24
C PRO A 54 29.26 17.66 1.75
N ALA A 55 28.76 18.69 2.42
CA ALA A 55 28.74 18.75 3.88
C ALA A 55 27.91 17.59 4.47
N ILE A 56 28.19 17.21 5.72
CA ILE A 56 27.51 16.11 6.40
C ILE A 56 26.01 16.34 6.44
N GLU A 57 25.56 17.57 6.68
CA GLU A 57 24.16 17.97 6.71
C GLU A 57 23.45 17.62 5.41
N ARG A 58 24.10 17.89 4.26
CA ARG A 58 23.55 17.53 2.95
C ARG A 58 23.46 16.02 2.72
N ILE A 59 24.40 15.27 3.27
CA ILE A 59 24.33 13.79 3.22
C ILE A 59 23.15 13.31 4.07
N CYS A 60 22.96 13.88 5.26
CA CYS A 60 21.81 13.59 6.11
C CYS A 60 20.47 13.96 5.44
N ASP A 61 20.40 15.09 4.73
CA ASP A 61 19.23 15.48 3.95
C ASP A 61 18.90 14.46 2.84
N LYS A 62 19.93 13.97 2.12
CA LYS A 62 19.75 12.90 1.12
C LYS A 62 19.24 11.61 1.76
N VAL A 63 19.80 11.22 2.91
CA VAL A 63 19.36 10.03 3.66
C VAL A 63 17.90 10.18 4.10
N GLU A 64 17.55 11.30 4.73
CA GLU A 64 16.19 11.57 5.19
C GLU A 64 15.18 11.55 4.05
N THR A 65 15.49 12.23 2.94
CA THR A 65 14.64 12.22 1.74
C THR A 65 14.46 10.80 1.18
N SER A 66 15.56 10.03 1.10
CA SER A 66 15.53 8.67 0.57
C SER A 66 14.77 7.70 1.47
N VAL A 67 14.93 7.81 2.78
CA VAL A 67 14.20 7.02 3.78
C VAL A 67 12.72 7.36 3.74
N THR A 68 12.39 8.65 3.81
CA THR A 68 11.01 9.12 3.83
C THR A 68 10.27 8.73 2.54
N SER A 69 10.86 8.98 1.37
CA SER A 69 10.23 8.64 0.09
C SER A 69 10.03 7.13 -0.09
N ARG A 70 10.93 6.29 0.45
CA ARG A 70 10.85 4.82 0.33
C ARG A 70 9.79 4.21 1.24
N TRP A 71 9.59 4.76 2.44
CA TRP A 71 8.71 4.20 3.47
C TRP A 71 7.63 5.16 3.96
N GLN A 72 7.37 6.22 3.21
CA GLN A 72 6.22 7.08 3.45
C GLN A 72 4.93 6.25 3.45
N SER A 73 4.08 6.50 4.43
CA SER A 73 2.75 5.88 4.47
C SER A 73 2.00 6.11 3.16
N TRP A 74 1.52 5.03 2.57
CA TRP A 74 0.72 5.06 1.35
C TRP A 74 -0.44 4.07 1.53
N PRO A 75 -1.65 4.39 1.06
CA PRO A 75 -2.08 5.65 0.43
C PRO A 75 -2.23 6.81 1.41
N VAL A 76 -2.13 8.04 0.90
CA VAL A 76 -2.36 9.28 1.68
C VAL A 76 -3.75 9.84 1.38
N LYS A 77 -4.33 10.54 2.37
CA LYS A 77 -5.60 11.23 2.20
C LYS A 77 -5.46 12.40 1.24
N VAL A 78 -6.38 12.50 0.28
CA VAL A 78 -6.44 13.58 -0.72
C VAL A 78 -7.84 14.18 -0.75
N ILE A 79 -7.95 15.40 -1.30
CA ILE A 79 -9.23 16.06 -1.55
C ILE A 79 -9.66 15.74 -2.98
N ASN A 80 -10.84 15.13 -3.14
CA ASN A 80 -11.43 14.91 -4.45
C ASN A 80 -12.18 16.16 -4.92
N GLY A 81 -11.57 16.93 -5.81
CA GLY A 81 -12.17 18.11 -6.46
C GLY A 81 -12.64 17.87 -7.89
N THR A 82 -12.73 16.58 -8.33
CA THR A 82 -13.02 16.25 -9.74
C THR A 82 -14.52 16.27 -10.09
N GLY A 83 -15.41 16.25 -9.11
CA GLY A 83 -16.85 16.04 -9.31
C GLY A 83 -17.25 14.60 -9.57
N VAL A 84 -16.31 13.66 -9.68
CA VAL A 84 -16.58 12.22 -9.88
C VAL A 84 -16.57 11.53 -8.52
N ILE A 85 -17.72 11.05 -8.06
CA ILE A 85 -17.89 10.41 -6.75
C ILE A 85 -17.12 9.09 -6.68
N LEU A 86 -17.29 8.21 -7.64
CA LEU A 86 -16.63 6.91 -7.74
C LEU A 86 -15.35 7.00 -8.59
N HIS A 87 -14.40 7.79 -8.12
CA HIS A 87 -13.18 8.05 -8.89
C HIS A 87 -12.19 6.89 -8.76
N THR A 88 -11.91 6.19 -9.85
CA THR A 88 -11.06 4.97 -9.87
C THR A 88 -9.65 5.17 -9.36
N ASN A 89 -9.04 6.33 -9.62
CA ASN A 89 -7.67 6.65 -9.19
C ASN A 89 -7.60 7.23 -7.76
N LEU A 90 -8.75 7.54 -7.14
CA LEU A 90 -8.84 8.14 -5.80
C LEU A 90 -9.47 7.17 -4.78
N GLY A 91 -9.33 5.86 -4.99
CA GLY A 91 -9.83 4.84 -4.08
C GLY A 91 -11.34 4.59 -4.17
N ARG A 92 -11.99 5.06 -5.24
CA ARG A 92 -13.44 5.01 -5.50
C ARG A 92 -14.24 5.84 -4.51
N SER A 93 -14.96 5.24 -3.54
CA SER A 93 -15.71 6.02 -2.55
C SER A 93 -15.22 5.75 -1.12
N PRO A 94 -15.27 6.75 -0.23
CA PRO A 94 -15.04 6.53 1.19
C PRO A 94 -16.11 5.59 1.78
N LEU A 95 -15.71 4.84 2.80
CA LEU A 95 -16.65 4.09 3.62
C LEU A 95 -17.30 5.02 4.66
N SER A 96 -18.52 4.67 5.11
CA SER A 96 -19.13 5.36 6.24
C SER A 96 -18.34 5.09 7.53
N SER A 97 -18.51 5.95 8.55
CA SER A 97 -17.88 5.78 9.87
C SER A 97 -18.27 4.45 10.51
N GLU A 98 -19.53 4.04 10.36
CA GLU A 98 -20.07 2.78 10.90
C GLU A 98 -19.43 1.57 10.20
N ALA A 99 -19.27 1.62 8.87
CA ALA A 99 -18.62 0.56 8.12
C ALA A 99 -17.13 0.42 8.49
N ILE A 100 -16.43 1.56 8.68
CA ILE A 100 -15.03 1.57 9.14
C ILE A 100 -14.93 0.97 10.55
N HIS A 101 -15.82 1.38 11.46
CA HIS A 101 -15.86 0.87 12.82
C HIS A 101 -16.08 -0.65 12.85
N SER A 102 -17.10 -1.14 12.14
CA SER A 102 -17.40 -2.58 12.05
C SER A 102 -16.26 -3.38 11.41
N ALA A 103 -15.60 -2.84 10.38
CA ALA A 103 -14.44 -3.49 9.79
C ALA A 103 -13.25 -3.57 10.77
N ASN A 104 -13.01 -2.52 11.57
CA ASN A 104 -11.99 -2.50 12.60
C ASN A 104 -12.30 -3.52 13.71
N GLU A 105 -13.53 -3.59 14.19
CA GLU A 105 -13.94 -4.59 15.18
C GLU A 105 -13.75 -6.01 14.66
N ALA A 106 -14.24 -6.31 13.45
CA ALA A 106 -14.11 -7.63 12.84
C ALA A 106 -12.64 -8.06 12.60
N SER A 107 -11.73 -7.10 12.39
CA SER A 107 -10.32 -7.37 12.15
C SER A 107 -9.43 -7.31 13.39
N SER A 108 -9.95 -6.83 14.53
CA SER A 108 -9.18 -6.70 15.77
C SER A 108 -9.02 -8.00 16.56
N GLY A 109 -9.75 -9.06 16.19
CA GLY A 109 -9.74 -10.35 16.87
C GLY A 109 -10.18 -11.50 15.97
N TYR A 110 -10.38 -12.66 16.58
CA TYR A 110 -10.98 -13.80 15.88
C TYR A 110 -12.49 -13.58 15.72
N SER A 111 -13.05 -14.06 14.59
CA SER A 111 -14.46 -13.96 14.28
C SER A 111 -15.03 -15.29 13.77
N ASP A 112 -16.35 -15.41 13.81
CA ASP A 112 -17.13 -16.56 13.36
C ASP A 112 -17.37 -16.60 11.84
N LEU A 113 -16.47 -15.98 11.05
CA LEU A 113 -16.66 -15.79 9.60
C LEU A 113 -17.07 -17.08 8.85
N GLU A 114 -16.47 -18.21 9.20
CA GLU A 114 -16.76 -19.53 8.62
C GLU A 114 -17.12 -20.58 9.70
N LEU A 115 -17.52 -20.14 10.89
CA LEU A 115 -17.92 -21.03 11.98
C LEU A 115 -19.38 -20.79 12.36
N ASP A 116 -20.21 -21.81 12.32
CA ASP A 116 -21.54 -21.77 12.91
C ASP A 116 -21.43 -22.05 14.41
N LEU A 117 -21.63 -21.02 15.22
CA LEU A 117 -21.52 -21.12 16.69
C LEU A 117 -22.59 -22.00 17.32
N ASN A 118 -23.75 -22.23 16.66
CA ASN A 118 -24.81 -23.08 17.19
C ASN A 118 -24.51 -24.57 17.01
N THR A 119 -23.91 -24.93 15.87
CA THR A 119 -23.64 -26.31 15.52
C THR A 119 -22.19 -26.73 15.71
N GLY A 120 -21.27 -25.75 15.84
CA GLY A 120 -19.81 -25.97 15.86
C GLY A 120 -19.22 -26.41 14.52
N ASN A 121 -20.00 -26.42 13.45
CA ASN A 121 -19.57 -26.85 12.12
C ASN A 121 -19.08 -25.68 11.28
N ARG A 122 -18.34 -25.99 10.22
CA ARG A 122 -17.92 -25.00 9.23
C ARG A 122 -19.14 -24.49 8.45
N GLY A 123 -19.35 -23.17 8.50
CA GLY A 123 -20.35 -22.44 7.72
C GLY A 123 -19.76 -21.82 6.45
N SER A 124 -20.61 -21.11 5.69
CA SER A 124 -20.22 -20.38 4.49
C SER A 124 -20.07 -18.89 4.79
N ARG A 125 -18.91 -18.29 4.46
CA ARG A 125 -18.69 -16.85 4.52
C ARG A 125 -19.64 -16.04 3.63
N GLN A 126 -20.25 -16.69 2.64
CA GLN A 126 -21.16 -16.04 1.68
C GLN A 126 -22.60 -15.91 2.20
N SER A 127 -23.04 -16.78 3.10
CA SER A 127 -24.45 -16.89 3.46
C SER A 127 -25.05 -15.60 4.01
N LYS A 128 -24.39 -14.97 4.98
CA LYS A 128 -24.88 -13.71 5.62
C LYS A 128 -24.87 -12.55 4.60
N ILE A 129 -23.79 -12.40 3.84
CA ILE A 129 -23.66 -11.31 2.87
C ILE A 129 -24.61 -11.48 1.68
N SER A 130 -24.86 -12.73 1.25
CA SER A 130 -25.84 -13.05 0.21
C SER A 130 -27.23 -12.60 0.61
N LEU A 131 -27.66 -12.92 1.84
CA LEU A 131 -28.97 -12.48 2.36
C LEU A 131 -29.09 -10.95 2.39
N LEU A 132 -28.07 -10.24 2.89
CA LEU A 132 -28.08 -8.78 2.92
C LEU A 132 -28.20 -8.16 1.53
N ILE A 133 -27.49 -8.70 0.54
CA ILE A 133 -27.58 -8.21 -0.83
C ILE A 133 -28.96 -8.52 -1.43
N ASN A 134 -29.50 -9.72 -1.20
CA ASN A 134 -30.83 -10.08 -1.67
C ASN A 134 -31.91 -9.12 -1.13
N ASP A 135 -31.83 -8.78 0.15
CA ASP A 135 -32.77 -7.84 0.79
C ASP A 135 -32.60 -6.42 0.21
N LEU A 136 -31.38 -5.98 -0.08
CA LEU A 136 -31.13 -4.63 -0.59
C LEU A 136 -31.56 -4.42 -2.04
N ILE A 137 -31.39 -5.41 -2.90
CA ILE A 137 -31.61 -5.27 -4.35
C ILE A 137 -32.74 -6.15 -4.89
N GLY A 138 -33.35 -6.98 -4.06
CA GLY A 138 -34.45 -7.87 -4.46
C GLY A 138 -34.01 -9.02 -5.37
N SER A 139 -32.76 -9.48 -5.28
CA SER A 139 -32.26 -10.62 -6.07
C SER A 139 -32.62 -11.95 -5.42
N GLU A 140 -32.75 -13.01 -6.21
CA GLU A 140 -33.01 -14.39 -5.70
C GLU A 140 -31.75 -14.98 -5.04
N SER A 141 -30.59 -14.58 -5.52
CA SER A 141 -29.27 -15.01 -4.97
C SER A 141 -28.19 -13.97 -5.23
N ALA A 142 -27.16 -13.98 -4.42
CA ALA A 142 -26.02 -13.09 -4.57
C ALA A 142 -24.71 -13.80 -4.15
N MET A 143 -23.63 -13.40 -4.78
CA MET A 143 -22.28 -13.84 -4.44
C MET A 143 -21.33 -12.65 -4.45
N VAL A 144 -20.48 -12.55 -3.44
CA VAL A 144 -19.42 -11.55 -3.37
C VAL A 144 -18.11 -12.18 -3.76
N VAL A 145 -17.38 -11.49 -4.63
CA VAL A 145 -16.03 -11.86 -5.07
C VAL A 145 -15.07 -10.71 -4.80
N ASN A 146 -13.78 -10.98 -4.81
CA ASN A 146 -12.75 -10.03 -4.40
C ASN A 146 -12.57 -8.82 -5.34
N ASN A 147 -13.00 -8.92 -6.61
CA ASN A 147 -12.90 -7.82 -7.58
C ASN A 147 -13.84 -8.03 -8.78
N ASN A 148 -13.99 -6.96 -9.57
CA ASN A 148 -14.84 -6.97 -10.76
C ASN A 148 -14.37 -7.98 -11.83
N ALA A 149 -13.07 -8.18 -12.02
CA ALA A 149 -12.59 -9.15 -13.00
C ALA A 149 -13.04 -10.57 -12.66
N ALA A 150 -13.00 -10.95 -11.38
CA ALA A 150 -13.54 -12.25 -10.92
C ALA A 150 -15.07 -12.35 -11.12
N ALA A 151 -15.81 -11.26 -10.86
CA ALA A 151 -17.25 -11.22 -11.12
C ALA A 151 -17.56 -11.42 -12.60
N MET A 152 -16.84 -10.75 -13.49
CA MET A 152 -17.01 -10.89 -14.94
C MET A 152 -16.68 -12.30 -15.43
N VAL A 153 -15.58 -12.89 -14.95
CA VAL A 153 -15.23 -14.27 -15.31
C VAL A 153 -16.32 -15.26 -14.90
N LEU A 154 -16.80 -15.16 -13.67
CA LEU A 154 -17.88 -16.03 -13.17
C LEU A 154 -19.19 -15.82 -13.94
N GLY A 155 -19.60 -14.58 -14.13
CA GLY A 155 -20.82 -14.25 -14.86
C GLY A 155 -20.78 -14.74 -16.31
N LEU A 156 -19.69 -14.45 -17.03
CA LEU A 156 -19.53 -14.89 -18.41
C LEU A 156 -19.40 -16.42 -18.53
N ALA A 157 -18.71 -17.07 -17.61
CA ALA A 157 -18.63 -18.53 -17.58
C ALA A 157 -19.99 -19.18 -17.38
N ALA A 158 -20.88 -18.56 -16.60
CA ALA A 158 -22.23 -19.07 -16.36
C ALA A 158 -23.15 -18.89 -17.57
N VAL A 159 -23.16 -17.70 -18.22
CA VAL A 159 -24.16 -17.36 -19.25
C VAL A 159 -23.64 -17.48 -20.69
N ALA A 160 -22.32 -17.45 -20.90
CA ALA A 160 -21.68 -17.40 -22.21
C ALA A 160 -20.62 -18.48 -22.42
N SER A 161 -20.66 -19.59 -21.69
CA SER A 161 -19.76 -20.72 -21.91
C SER A 161 -19.83 -21.20 -23.36
N ASN A 162 -18.66 -21.28 -24.02
CA ASN A 162 -18.52 -21.63 -25.44
C ASN A 162 -19.29 -20.72 -26.42
N LYS A 163 -19.52 -19.46 -26.05
CA LYS A 163 -20.15 -18.44 -26.90
C LYS A 163 -19.22 -17.25 -27.10
N GLU A 164 -19.44 -16.51 -28.18
CA GLU A 164 -18.80 -15.22 -28.38
C GLU A 164 -19.44 -14.13 -27.52
N VAL A 165 -18.61 -13.20 -27.03
CA VAL A 165 -19.04 -12.05 -26.24
C VAL A 165 -18.60 -10.78 -26.93
N ILE A 166 -19.55 -9.89 -27.23
CA ILE A 166 -19.27 -8.60 -27.84
C ILE A 166 -19.06 -7.57 -26.73
N ILE A 167 -17.91 -6.90 -26.76
CA ILE A 167 -17.56 -5.86 -25.78
C ILE A 167 -17.39 -4.54 -26.53
N ALA A 168 -18.06 -3.48 -26.09
CA ALA A 168 -17.80 -2.13 -26.56
C ALA A 168 -16.42 -1.68 -26.06
N ASN A 169 -15.49 -1.45 -26.98
CA ASN A 169 -14.18 -0.89 -26.63
C ASN A 169 -14.35 0.62 -26.47
N GLN A 170 -14.45 1.09 -25.24
CA GLN A 170 -14.32 2.52 -24.94
C GLN A 170 -12.80 2.85 -24.94
N SER A 171 -12.30 3.30 -26.09
CA SER A 171 -11.00 4.00 -26.12
C SER A 171 -11.12 5.25 -25.25
N GLN A 172 -10.37 5.27 -24.16
CA GLN A 172 -10.16 6.47 -23.33
C GLN A 172 -9.31 7.49 -24.08
#